data_740d9d994072a55fb2547036c77837a5
#
_entry.id   740d9d994072a55fb2547036c77837a5
#
_cell.length_a   1.000
_cell.length_b   1.000
_cell.length_c   1.000
_cell.angle_alpha   90.00
_cell.angle_beta   90.00
_cell.angle_gamma   90.00
#
_symmetry.space_group_name_H-M   'P 1'
#
loop_
_entity.id
_entity.type
_entity.pdbx_description
1 polymer ?
#
loop_
_entity_poly.entity_id
_entity_poly.type
_entity_poly.pdbx_seq_one_letter_code
_entity_poly.pdbx_strand_id
1 'polypeptide(L)'
;MNRQESAPRALFTPRQGQYLAFIHAYTLVNGRAPAHADIQRFFRLTPPTVHQMLLTLEKAGLISRQPGQPRSLVVLVEHGELPRLDPPDFNQSNSL
;
A
#
# COMPACT_ATOMS: atom_id res chain seq x y z
N MET A 1 -16.69 -9.53 23.96
CA MET A 1 -16.45 -9.36 23.67
C MET A 1 -16.16 -9.09 23.12
N ASN A 2 -15.93 -9.00 22.99
CA ASN A 2 -15.64 -8.62 22.37
C ASN A 2 -15.18 -8.58 21.67
N ARG A 3 -15.20 -8.53 21.45
CA ARG A 3 -14.78 -8.45 20.84
C ARG A 3 -14.14 -8.25 20.22
N GLN A 4 -14.18 -7.91 20.13
CA GLN A 4 -13.63 -7.74 19.68
C GLN A 4 -12.92 -7.86 19.56
N GLU A 5 -12.91 -7.73 19.84
CA GLU A 5 -12.34 -8.31 19.97
C GLU A 5 -11.92 -9.10 19.47
N SER A 6 -11.99 -9.10 19.64
CA SER A 6 -11.73 -10.05 18.67
C SER A 6 -10.45 -9.83 17.90
N ALA A 7 -10.35 -10.27 16.60
CA ALA A 7 -9.09 -10.12 15.90
C ALA A 7 -8.67 -8.67 15.88
N PRO A 8 -7.40 -8.41 16.16
CA PRO A 8 -6.92 -7.04 16.13
C PRO A 8 -6.98 -6.48 14.72
N ARG A 9 -7.27 -5.23 14.62
CA ARG A 9 -7.25 -4.53 13.34
C ARG A 9 -5.83 -4.19 12.99
N ALA A 10 -5.53 -4.22 11.71
CA ALA A 10 -4.26 -3.73 11.24
C ALA A 10 -4.21 -2.22 11.44
N LEU A 11 -3.08 -1.74 11.93
CA LEU A 11 -2.91 -0.31 12.18
C LEU A 11 -1.99 0.27 11.12
N PHE A 12 -2.45 1.28 10.47
CA PHE A 12 -1.64 1.98 9.49
C PHE A 12 -2.07 3.43 9.44
N THR A 13 -1.14 4.28 9.00
CA THR A 13 -1.44 5.70 8.85
C THR A 13 -2.29 5.92 7.60
N PRO A 14 -2.94 7.08 7.48
CA PRO A 14 -3.69 7.38 6.27
C PRO A 14 -2.83 7.27 5.01
N ARG A 15 -1.59 7.73 5.08
CA ARG A 15 -0.70 7.65 3.93
C ARG A 15 -0.36 6.21 3.59
N GLN A 16 -0.05 5.41 4.60
CA GLN A 16 0.21 3.99 4.39
C GLN A 16 -1.02 3.32 3.79
N GLY A 17 -2.20 3.71 4.26
CA GLY A 17 -3.43 3.16 3.72
C GLY A 17 -3.58 3.44 2.23
N GLN A 18 -3.15 4.62 1.76
CA GLN A 18 -3.22 4.94 0.34
C GLN A 18 -2.29 4.04 -0.46
N TYR A 19 -1.09 3.77 0.05
CA TYR A 19 -0.17 2.87 -0.63
C TYR A 19 -0.75 1.47 -0.72
N LEU A 20 -1.33 0.99 0.38
CA LEU A 20 -1.93 -0.34 0.40
C LEU A 20 -3.11 -0.41 -0.56
N ALA A 21 -3.94 0.62 -0.58
CA ALA A 21 -5.09 0.67 -1.45
C ALA A 21 -4.67 0.67 -2.93
N PHE A 22 -3.58 1.37 -3.25
CA PHE A 22 -3.09 1.37 -4.62
C PHE A 22 -2.60 -0.01 -5.04
N ILE A 23 -1.82 -0.67 -4.18
CA ILE A 23 -1.30 -2.00 -4.50
C ILE A 23 -2.46 -2.96 -4.72
N HIS A 24 -3.45 -2.90 -3.85
CA HIS A 24 -4.62 -3.75 -3.97
C HIS A 24 -5.40 -3.48 -5.27
N ALA A 25 -5.68 -2.22 -5.54
CA ALA A 25 -6.45 -1.85 -6.74
C ALA A 25 -5.70 -2.21 -8.02
N TYR A 26 -4.40 -1.96 -8.03
CA TYR A 26 -3.60 -2.31 -9.21
C TYR A 26 -3.64 -3.81 -9.47
N THR A 27 -3.49 -4.59 -8.42
CA THR A 27 -3.50 -6.04 -8.54
C THR A 27 -4.85 -6.53 -9.04
N LEU A 28 -5.92 -5.94 -8.54
CA LEU A 28 -7.25 -6.31 -8.93
C LEU A 28 -7.50 -6.03 -10.41
N VAL A 29 -7.05 -4.87 -10.88
CA VAL A 29 -7.31 -4.44 -12.26
C VAL A 29 -6.40 -5.16 -13.24
N ASN A 30 -5.15 -5.38 -12.87
CA ASN A 30 -4.13 -5.87 -13.80
C ASN A 30 -3.79 -7.35 -13.64
N GLY A 31 -4.31 -8.00 -12.61
CA GLY A 31 -4.04 -9.41 -12.39
C GLY A 31 -2.65 -9.71 -11.86
N ARG A 32 -1.90 -8.68 -11.49
CA ARG A 32 -0.56 -8.85 -10.92
C ARG A 32 -0.23 -7.59 -10.14
N ALA A 33 0.72 -7.71 -9.22
CA ALA A 33 1.10 -6.59 -8.37
C ALA A 33 1.83 -5.51 -9.16
N PRO A 34 1.80 -4.26 -8.68
CA PRO A 34 2.53 -3.19 -9.33
C PRO A 34 4.04 -3.38 -9.16
N ALA A 35 4.79 -2.89 -10.12
CA ALA A 35 6.22 -2.73 -9.97
C ALA A 35 6.48 -1.43 -9.21
N HIS A 36 7.71 -1.29 -8.70
CA HIS A 36 8.06 -0.04 -8.00
C HIS A 36 7.82 1.19 -8.88
N ALA A 37 8.11 1.05 -10.18
CA ALA A 37 7.91 2.17 -11.10
C ALA A 37 6.45 2.59 -11.20
N ASP A 38 5.55 1.64 -11.08
CA ASP A 38 4.12 1.98 -11.13
C ASP A 38 3.73 2.81 -9.91
N ILE A 39 4.28 2.46 -8.76
CA ILE A 39 4.02 3.19 -7.52
C ILE A 39 4.62 4.59 -7.61
N GLN A 40 5.85 4.68 -8.10
CA GLN A 40 6.51 5.96 -8.29
C GLN A 40 5.66 6.89 -9.15
N ARG A 41 5.14 6.34 -10.24
CA ARG A 41 4.38 7.11 -11.19
C ARG A 41 3.06 7.59 -10.61
N PHE A 42 2.35 6.71 -9.93
CA PHE A 42 1.06 7.07 -9.38
C PHE A 42 1.17 8.15 -8.30
N PHE A 43 2.11 7.96 -7.38
CA PHE A 43 2.26 8.88 -6.25
C PHE A 43 3.25 10.00 -6.52
N ARG A 44 3.90 9.97 -7.69
CA ARG A 44 4.91 10.97 -8.08
C ARG A 44 6.03 11.06 -7.07
N LEU A 45 6.56 9.89 -6.73
CA LEU A 45 7.63 9.78 -5.75
C LEU A 45 8.91 9.34 -6.43
N THR A 46 10.02 9.63 -5.78
CA THR A 46 11.32 9.18 -6.27
C THR A 46 11.55 7.72 -5.89
N PRO A 47 12.44 7.03 -6.63
CA PRO A 47 12.74 5.64 -6.29
C PRO A 47 13.17 5.41 -4.86
N PRO A 48 14.07 6.22 -4.28
CA PRO A 48 14.44 5.99 -2.87
C PRO A 48 13.26 6.11 -1.92
N THR A 49 12.35 7.04 -2.20
CA THR A 49 11.19 7.24 -1.34
C THR A 49 10.27 6.03 -1.40
N VAL A 50 10.03 5.48 -2.59
CA VAL A 50 9.21 4.28 -2.72
C VAL A 50 9.87 3.11 -2.03
N HIS A 51 11.18 2.95 -2.24
CA HIS A 51 11.91 1.85 -1.60
C HIS A 51 11.77 1.91 -0.08
N GLN A 52 11.99 3.09 0.49
CA GLN A 52 11.91 3.25 1.94
C GLN A 52 10.50 2.99 2.44
N MET A 53 9.50 3.46 1.71
CA MET A 53 8.12 3.26 2.08
C MET A 53 7.76 1.76 2.09
N LEU A 54 8.21 1.03 1.08
CA LEU A 54 7.93 -0.40 1.02
C LEU A 54 8.62 -1.15 2.15
N LEU A 55 9.84 -0.77 2.50
CA LEU A 55 10.52 -1.38 3.64
C LEU A 55 9.73 -1.15 4.93
N THR A 56 9.21 0.05 5.10
CA THR A 56 8.43 0.38 6.28
C THR A 56 7.15 -0.45 6.35
N LEU A 57 6.45 -0.57 5.21
CA LEU A 57 5.23 -1.37 5.18
C LEU A 57 5.51 -2.84 5.46
N GLU A 58 6.59 -3.34 4.91
CA GLU A 58 6.96 -4.74 5.11
C GLU A 58 7.30 -5.00 6.58
N LYS A 59 8.09 -4.09 7.16
CA LYS A 59 8.48 -4.22 8.56
C LYS A 59 7.28 -4.17 9.49
N ALA A 60 6.27 -3.41 9.12
CA ALA A 60 5.04 -3.32 9.90
C ALA A 60 4.11 -4.50 9.69
N GLY A 61 4.45 -5.43 8.81
CA GLY A 61 3.61 -6.59 8.56
C GLY A 61 2.42 -6.31 7.68
N LEU A 62 2.44 -5.20 6.96
CA LEU A 62 1.29 -4.79 6.13
C LEU A 62 1.38 -5.31 4.71
N ILE A 63 2.59 -5.64 4.26
CA ILE A 63 2.81 -6.26 2.94
C ILE A 63 3.89 -7.32 3.07
N SER A 64 3.93 -8.19 2.07
CA SER A 64 5.07 -9.08 1.89
C SER A 64 5.58 -8.90 0.47
N ARG A 65 6.80 -9.33 0.25
CA ARG A 65 7.40 -9.30 -1.08
C ARG A 65 8.50 -10.34 -1.13
N GLN A 66 8.81 -10.78 -2.36
CA GLN A 66 9.89 -11.74 -2.58
C GLN A 66 11.10 -10.94 -3.02
N PRO A 67 12.18 -10.94 -2.25
CA PRO A 67 13.40 -10.22 -2.64
C PRO A 67 13.86 -10.66 -4.04
N GLY A 68 14.20 -9.71 -4.86
CA GLY A 68 14.70 -9.99 -6.19
C GLY A 68 13.63 -10.37 -7.21
N GLN A 69 12.38 -10.44 -6.81
CA GLN A 69 11.28 -10.77 -7.69
C GLN A 69 10.44 -9.54 -7.96
N PRO A 70 10.43 -9.03 -9.18
CA PRO A 70 9.58 -7.87 -9.47
C PRO A 70 8.11 -8.27 -9.38
N ARG A 71 7.27 -7.30 -9.05
CA ARG A 71 5.82 -7.49 -9.00
C ARG A 71 5.38 -8.57 -8.03
N SER A 72 6.09 -8.67 -6.90
CA SER A 72 5.79 -9.70 -5.91
C SER A 72 5.11 -9.17 -4.65
N LEU A 73 4.67 -7.92 -4.68
CA LEU A 73 4.03 -7.31 -3.52
C LEU A 73 2.68 -7.96 -3.24
N VAL A 74 2.43 -8.25 -1.97
CA VAL A 74 1.14 -8.79 -1.53
C VAL A 74 0.69 -7.99 -0.33
N VAL A 75 -0.53 -7.47 -0.39
CA VAL A 75 -1.12 -6.76 0.74
C VAL A 75 -1.61 -7.80 1.73
N LEU A 76 -1.19 -7.65 2.99
CA LEU A 76 -1.55 -8.59 4.05
C LEU A 76 -2.74 -8.13 4.88
N VAL A 77 -3.23 -6.92 4.61
CA VAL A 77 -4.39 -6.38 5.31
C VAL A 77 -5.64 -6.85 4.57
N GLU A 78 -6.68 -7.20 5.33
CA GLU A 78 -7.97 -7.55 4.74
C GLU A 78 -8.45 -6.39 3.89
N HIS A 79 -8.88 -6.67 2.66
CA HIS A 79 -9.23 -5.56 1.79
C HIS A 79 -10.42 -4.75 2.32
N GLY A 80 -11.26 -5.34 3.15
CA GLY A 80 -12.35 -4.58 3.78
C GLY A 80 -11.87 -3.53 4.75
N GLU A 81 -10.61 -3.61 5.18
CA GLU A 81 -10.02 -2.62 6.08
C GLU A 81 -9.30 -1.51 5.33
N LEU A 82 -9.17 -1.63 4.02
CA LEU A 82 -8.43 -0.65 3.25
C LEU A 82 -9.27 0.58 2.98
N PRO A 83 -8.67 1.77 3.00
CA PRO A 83 -9.40 2.97 2.65
C PRO A 83 -9.64 3.03 1.16
N ARG A 84 -10.53 3.91 0.75
CA ARG A 84 -10.70 4.20 -0.65
C ARG A 84 -9.42 4.86 -1.17
N LEU A 85 -9.00 4.46 -2.36
CA LEU A 85 -7.84 5.07 -2.98
C LEU A 85 -8.24 6.43 -3.52
N ASP A 86 -7.50 7.45 -3.13
CA ASP A 86 -7.76 8.80 -3.60
C ASP A 86 -7.04 9.05 -4.92
N PRO A 87 -7.56 9.97 -5.73
CA PRO A 87 -6.88 10.32 -6.98
C PRO A 87 -5.49 10.87 -6.72
N PRO A 88 -4.57 10.70 -7.67
CA PRO A 88 -3.21 11.20 -7.48
C PRO A 88 -3.13 12.68 -7.15
N ASP A 89 -3.97 13.49 -7.78
CA ASP A 89 -3.97 14.92 -7.50
C ASP A 89 -4.32 15.20 -6.07
N PHE A 90 -5.31 14.48 -5.55
CA PHE A 90 -5.72 14.64 -4.18
C PHE A 90 -4.59 14.27 -3.24
N ASN A 91 -3.88 13.20 -3.54
CA ASN A 91 -2.79 12.73 -2.70
C ASN A 91 -1.64 13.73 -2.64
N GLN A 92 -1.60 14.65 -3.57
CA GLN A 92 -0.53 15.64 -3.60
C GLN A 92 -0.98 17.04 -3.26
N SER A 93 -2.25 17.28 -3.32
CA SER A 93 -2.76 18.64 -3.21
C SER A 93 -2.49 19.24 -1.85
N ASN A 94 -2.25 18.44 -0.88
CA ASN A 94 -2.01 18.97 0.44
C ASN A 94 -0.75 19.73 0.53
N SER A 95 0.06 19.62 -0.46
CA SER A 95 1.27 20.41 -0.47
C SER A 95 0.97 21.87 -0.61
N LEU A 96 -0.22 22.19 -0.94
CA LEU A 96 -0.61 23.59 -1.04
C LEU A 96 -0.75 24.26 0.31
#